data_19db6892fe388b8e1eed49c09c45e258
#
_entry.id   19db6892fe388b8e1eed49c09c45e258
#
_cell.length_a   1.000
_cell.length_b   1.000
_cell.length_c   1.000
_cell.angle_alpha   90.00
_cell.angle_beta   90.00
_cell.angle_gamma   90.00
#
_symmetry.space_group_name_H-M   'P 1'
#
loop_
_entity.id
_entity.type
_entity.pdbx_description
1 polymer ?
#
loop_
_entity_poly.entity_id
_entity_poly.type
_entity_poly.pdbx_seq_one_letter_code
_entity_poly.pdbx_strand_id
1 'polypeptide(L)'
;AARAERADPVGVRRRKRRSDSGQQPSMGDALRRVLLAQYSEHDGWSYQLHFDNLQALVEKKPDLGPLPSYPTVRRFMKSHGLFRKRRRRAKGKPGLERALARLESREVRSYEAEYVNALWHLDFHHGSRKVLTPGGWLTPILLGIIDDHSRLVPHLQWYLSETTEDLVHGLTQAFGKRGLPRQILSDNGSAMTAAEVKQGLARLGIIRDTTLPYSPHQNAKQEVFWAQIEGRLMPMLEGVRDLSLPLLNDATQAFVEREYHRKVHDEIGQTPLERYL
;
A
#
# COMPACT_ATOMS: atom_id res chain seq x y z
N ALA A 1 -48.21 1.33 -20.67
CA ALA A 1 -47.30 0.71 -19.69
C ALA A 1 -47.76 -0.73 -19.36
N ALA A 2 -48.98 -0.97 -18.88
CA ALA A 2 -49.44 -2.30 -18.47
C ALA A 2 -49.41 -3.38 -19.59
N ARG A 3 -49.59 -2.99 -20.88
CA ARG A 3 -49.55 -3.91 -22.03
C ARG A 3 -48.10 -4.32 -22.38
N ALA A 4 -47.13 -3.39 -22.27
CA ALA A 4 -45.70 -3.67 -22.48
C ALA A 4 -45.15 -4.52 -21.35
N GLU A 5 -45.63 -4.33 -20.11
CA GLU A 5 -45.23 -5.08 -18.94
C GLU A 5 -45.64 -6.56 -19.00
N ARG A 6 -46.77 -6.88 -19.67
CA ARG A 6 -47.17 -8.28 -19.91
C ARG A 6 -46.38 -8.97 -21.01
N ALA A 7 -45.93 -8.20 -22.03
CA ALA A 7 -45.19 -8.74 -23.17
C ALA A 7 -43.69 -8.95 -22.84
N ASP A 8 -43.06 -8.05 -22.07
CA ASP A 8 -41.69 -8.14 -21.65
C ASP A 8 -41.46 -7.50 -20.27
N PRO A 9 -41.79 -8.19 -19.19
CA PRO A 9 -41.68 -7.65 -17.84
C PRO A 9 -40.21 -7.37 -17.41
N VAL A 10 -39.27 -8.02 -18.04
CA VAL A 10 -37.81 -7.83 -17.75
C VAL A 10 -37.30 -6.61 -18.52
N GLY A 11 -37.71 -6.45 -19.79
CA GLY A 11 -37.30 -5.30 -20.61
C GLY A 11 -37.83 -3.98 -20.11
N VAL A 12 -39.08 -3.95 -19.62
CA VAL A 12 -39.70 -2.74 -19.04
C VAL A 12 -38.99 -2.29 -17.75
N ARG A 13 -38.52 -3.22 -16.97
CA ARG A 13 -37.75 -2.94 -15.71
C ARG A 13 -36.27 -2.70 -15.93
N ARG A 14 -35.76 -2.97 -17.13
CA ARG A 14 -34.36 -2.65 -17.45
C ARG A 14 -34.17 -1.14 -17.44
N ARG A 15 -33.19 -0.71 -16.66
CA ARG A 15 -32.77 0.69 -16.63
C ARG A 15 -32.35 1.12 -18.04
N LYS A 16 -33.09 2.05 -18.66
CA LYS A 16 -32.73 2.59 -19.98
C LYS A 16 -31.29 3.16 -19.89
N ARG A 17 -30.48 2.77 -20.86
CA ARG A 17 -29.15 3.33 -20.99
C ARG A 17 -29.27 4.81 -21.28
N ARG A 18 -28.61 5.67 -20.53
CA ARG A 18 -28.63 7.13 -20.79
C ARG A 18 -27.97 7.41 -22.14
N SER A 19 -28.44 8.42 -22.86
CA SER A 19 -27.90 8.83 -24.17
C SER A 19 -26.44 9.29 -24.09
N ASP A 20 -26.01 9.79 -22.92
CA ASP A 20 -24.63 10.19 -22.59
C ASP A 20 -23.78 9.06 -22.03
N SER A 21 -24.27 7.82 -22.05
CA SER A 21 -23.55 6.66 -21.52
C SER A 21 -22.28 6.38 -22.33
N GLY A 22 -21.14 6.49 -21.68
CA GLY A 22 -19.81 6.37 -22.31
C GLY A 22 -19.18 7.71 -22.68
N GLN A 23 -19.96 8.79 -22.68
CA GLN A 23 -19.44 10.16 -22.80
C GLN A 23 -19.24 10.71 -21.40
N GLN A 24 -18.08 11.31 -21.14
CA GLN A 24 -17.79 12.01 -19.91
C GLN A 24 -17.63 13.51 -20.23
N PRO A 25 -18.75 14.26 -20.40
CA PRO A 25 -18.72 15.67 -20.86
C PRO A 25 -17.99 16.58 -19.88
N SER A 26 -17.92 16.21 -18.59
CA SER A 26 -17.14 16.93 -17.57
C SER A 26 -15.64 16.76 -17.69
N MET A 27 -15.13 15.94 -18.61
CA MET A 27 -13.71 15.74 -18.83
C MET A 27 -13.28 16.42 -20.13
N GLY A 28 -12.57 17.53 -20.00
CA GLY A 28 -12.06 18.30 -21.15
C GLY A 28 -11.04 17.54 -21.98
N ASP A 29 -10.91 17.89 -23.27
CA ASP A 29 -10.02 17.17 -24.19
C ASP A 29 -8.53 17.30 -23.81
N ALA A 30 -8.13 18.38 -23.16
CA ALA A 30 -6.79 18.54 -22.64
C ALA A 30 -6.48 17.49 -21.56
N LEU A 31 -7.38 17.32 -20.60
CA LEU A 31 -7.26 16.31 -19.54
C LEU A 31 -7.29 14.89 -20.09
N ARG A 32 -8.13 14.62 -21.11
CA ARG A 32 -8.18 13.32 -21.78
C ARG A 32 -6.83 12.96 -22.40
N ARG A 33 -6.23 13.90 -23.15
CA ARG A 33 -4.91 13.71 -23.77
C ARG A 33 -3.82 13.46 -22.72
N VAL A 34 -3.82 14.24 -21.65
CA VAL A 34 -2.87 14.08 -20.54
C VAL A 34 -3.03 12.71 -19.89
N LEU A 35 -4.25 12.27 -19.60
CA LEU A 35 -4.52 10.97 -18.99
C LEU A 35 -4.10 9.81 -19.90
N LEU A 36 -4.34 9.91 -21.20
CA LEU A 36 -3.93 8.90 -22.17
C LEU A 36 -2.40 8.82 -22.28
N ALA A 37 -1.71 9.95 -22.33
CA ALA A 37 -0.24 10.00 -22.32
C ALA A 37 0.32 9.38 -21.04
N GLN A 38 -0.21 9.79 -19.89
CA GLN A 38 0.18 9.25 -18.59
C GLN A 38 -0.05 7.73 -18.49
N TYR A 39 -1.15 7.23 -19.04
CA TYR A 39 -1.40 5.79 -19.07
C TYR A 39 -0.44 5.06 -20.02
N SER A 40 -0.06 5.64 -21.16
CA SER A 40 0.90 5.01 -22.08
C SER A 40 2.29 4.87 -21.47
N GLU A 41 2.68 5.78 -20.60
CA GLU A 41 3.96 5.76 -19.87
C GLU A 41 3.91 4.87 -18.62
N HIS A 42 2.73 4.79 -17.97
CA HIS A 42 2.56 4.18 -16.66
C HIS A 42 1.33 3.23 -16.62
N ASP A 43 1.28 2.24 -17.47
CA ASP A 43 0.17 1.29 -17.59
C ASP A 43 0.00 0.37 -16.36
N GLY A 44 0.99 0.32 -15.47
CA GLY A 44 0.98 -0.38 -14.19
C GLY A 44 0.29 0.38 -13.06
N TRP A 45 -0.01 1.67 -13.22
CA TRP A 45 -0.62 2.48 -12.18
C TRP A 45 -2.08 2.10 -11.92
N SER A 46 -2.52 2.30 -10.66
CA SER A 46 -3.93 2.17 -10.30
C SER A 46 -4.74 3.37 -10.82
N TYR A 47 -6.07 3.22 -10.97
CA TYR A 47 -6.94 4.34 -11.32
C TYR A 47 -6.82 5.51 -10.35
N GLN A 48 -6.63 5.22 -9.04
CA GLN A 48 -6.44 6.23 -8.03
C GLN A 48 -5.14 6.99 -8.24
N LEU A 49 -4.03 6.27 -8.53
CA LEU A 49 -2.74 6.91 -8.76
C LEU A 49 -2.75 7.80 -10.01
N HIS A 50 -3.44 7.39 -11.07
CA HIS A 50 -3.68 8.23 -12.23
C HIS A 50 -4.47 9.50 -11.88
N PHE A 51 -5.51 9.37 -11.06
CA PHE A 51 -6.34 10.50 -10.64
C PHE A 51 -5.55 11.49 -9.76
N ASP A 52 -4.81 11.00 -8.77
CA ASP A 52 -4.01 11.81 -7.85
C ASP A 52 -2.92 12.61 -8.62
N ASN A 53 -2.31 11.97 -9.62
CA ASN A 53 -1.33 12.65 -10.47
C ASN A 53 -1.98 13.71 -11.37
N LEU A 54 -3.18 13.43 -11.94
CA LEU A 54 -3.95 14.46 -12.67
C LEU A 54 -4.31 15.63 -11.77
N GLN A 55 -4.69 15.39 -10.53
CA GLN A 55 -4.97 16.44 -9.56
C GLN A 55 -3.75 17.34 -9.35
N ALA A 56 -2.60 16.75 -9.07
CA ALA A 56 -1.37 17.50 -8.89
C ALA A 56 -0.95 18.28 -10.16
N LEU A 57 -1.25 17.74 -11.35
CA LEU A 57 -0.98 18.44 -12.62
C LEU A 57 -1.92 19.62 -12.86
N VAL A 58 -3.21 19.49 -12.54
CA VAL A 58 -4.19 20.59 -12.66
C VAL A 58 -3.87 21.72 -11.68
N GLU A 59 -3.45 21.41 -10.45
CA GLU A 59 -2.99 22.38 -9.47
C GLU A 59 -1.80 23.21 -9.99
N LYS A 60 -0.87 22.55 -10.71
CA LYS A 60 0.29 23.22 -11.32
C LYS A 60 -0.02 23.93 -12.65
N LYS A 61 -1.03 23.47 -13.38
CA LYS A 61 -1.41 23.94 -14.72
C LYS A 61 -2.93 24.10 -14.81
N PRO A 62 -3.50 25.20 -14.31
CA PRO A 62 -4.94 25.45 -14.33
C PRO A 62 -5.56 25.47 -15.73
N ASP A 63 -4.76 25.74 -16.76
CA ASP A 63 -5.18 25.76 -18.18
C ASP A 63 -5.68 24.39 -18.68
N LEU A 64 -5.40 23.32 -17.97
CA LEU A 64 -5.93 21.98 -18.27
C LEU A 64 -7.45 21.87 -18.04
N GLY A 65 -8.03 22.85 -17.37
CA GLY A 65 -9.46 22.90 -17.02
C GLY A 65 -9.77 22.20 -15.68
N PRO A 66 -11.04 22.23 -15.26
CA PRO A 66 -11.45 21.69 -13.97
C PRO A 66 -11.28 20.16 -13.92
N LEU A 67 -10.70 19.66 -12.83
CA LEU A 67 -10.56 18.23 -12.61
C LEU A 67 -11.94 17.59 -12.35
N PRO A 68 -12.36 16.57 -13.12
CA PRO A 68 -13.59 15.83 -12.85
C PRO A 68 -13.43 14.97 -11.58
N SER A 69 -14.55 14.52 -11.02
CA SER A 69 -14.52 13.60 -9.87
C SER A 69 -13.83 12.26 -10.22
N TYR A 70 -13.22 11.62 -9.23
CA TYR A 70 -12.59 10.29 -9.39
C TYR A 70 -13.48 9.25 -10.10
N PRO A 71 -14.80 9.10 -9.75
CA PRO A 71 -15.66 8.19 -10.48
C PRO A 71 -15.80 8.49 -11.98
N THR A 72 -15.67 9.75 -12.39
CA THR A 72 -15.72 10.16 -13.80
C THR A 72 -14.44 9.74 -14.51
N VAL A 73 -13.27 10.03 -13.94
CA VAL A 73 -11.97 9.60 -14.49
C VAL A 73 -11.91 8.07 -14.59
N ARG A 74 -12.30 7.36 -13.53
CA ARG A 74 -12.34 5.89 -13.52
C ARG A 74 -13.28 5.32 -14.62
N ARG A 75 -14.45 5.94 -14.84
CA ARG A 75 -15.38 5.52 -15.92
C ARG A 75 -14.77 5.77 -17.29
N PHE A 76 -14.13 6.93 -17.49
CA PHE A 76 -13.40 7.22 -18.73
C PHE A 76 -12.33 6.16 -19.00
N MET A 77 -11.47 5.88 -18.06
CA MET A 77 -10.42 4.87 -18.21
C MET A 77 -11.00 3.49 -18.56
N LYS A 78 -12.05 3.06 -17.85
CA LYS A 78 -12.72 1.78 -18.15
C LYS A 78 -13.34 1.74 -19.54
N SER A 79 -14.01 2.80 -19.99
CA SER A 79 -14.66 2.84 -21.31
C SER A 79 -13.66 2.87 -22.47
N HIS A 80 -12.43 3.30 -22.21
CA HIS A 80 -11.34 3.31 -23.20
C HIS A 80 -10.38 2.10 -23.07
N GLY A 81 -10.72 1.11 -22.24
CA GLY A 81 -9.89 -0.09 -22.08
C GLY A 81 -8.58 0.13 -21.34
N LEU A 82 -8.45 1.24 -20.63
CA LEU A 82 -7.24 1.60 -19.88
C LEU A 82 -7.22 0.87 -18.53
N PHE A 83 -6.96 -0.43 -18.59
CA PHE A 83 -6.91 -1.28 -17.39
C PHE A 83 -5.48 -1.37 -16.88
N ARG A 84 -5.32 -1.35 -15.55
CA ARG A 84 -4.03 -1.59 -14.91
C ARG A 84 -3.41 -2.89 -15.43
N LYS A 85 -2.28 -2.79 -16.10
CA LYS A 85 -1.50 -3.97 -16.49
C LYS A 85 -0.70 -4.44 -15.28
N ARG A 86 -1.13 -5.55 -14.70
CA ARG A 86 -0.36 -6.22 -13.64
C ARG A 86 0.82 -6.93 -14.30
N ARG A 87 2.05 -6.64 -13.86
CA ARG A 87 3.19 -7.51 -14.19
C ARG A 87 2.82 -8.92 -13.75
N ARG A 88 2.95 -9.92 -14.65
CA ARG A 88 2.70 -11.32 -14.30
C ARG A 88 3.67 -11.68 -13.17
N ARG A 89 3.16 -11.77 -11.93
CA ARG A 89 3.88 -12.46 -10.87
C ARG A 89 4.09 -13.89 -11.34
N ALA A 90 5.30 -14.44 -11.17
CA ALA A 90 5.51 -15.86 -11.25
C ALA A 90 4.39 -16.54 -10.42
N LYS A 91 3.75 -17.58 -10.99
CA LYS A 91 2.59 -18.28 -10.42
C LYS A 91 2.75 -18.37 -8.90
N GLY A 92 1.80 -17.77 -8.17
CA GLY A 92 1.84 -17.72 -6.72
C GLY A 92 2.03 -19.11 -6.13
N LYS A 93 2.83 -19.19 -5.08
CA LYS A 93 2.99 -20.46 -4.33
C LYS A 93 1.58 -20.92 -3.93
N PRO A 94 1.24 -22.23 -4.09
CA PRO A 94 -0.09 -22.77 -3.75
C PRO A 94 -0.56 -22.47 -2.32
N GLY A 95 0.37 -22.10 -1.42
CA GLY A 95 0.08 -21.65 -0.07
C GLY A 95 -0.57 -20.27 0.02
N LEU A 96 -0.28 -19.34 -0.90
CA LEU A 96 -0.85 -18.00 -0.90
C LEU A 96 -2.35 -18.01 -1.27
N GLU A 97 -2.74 -18.81 -2.25
CA GLU A 97 -4.15 -18.95 -2.64
C GLU A 97 -4.98 -19.60 -1.54
N ARG A 98 -4.41 -20.60 -0.83
CA ARG A 98 -5.04 -21.21 0.34
C ARG A 98 -5.15 -20.26 1.52
N ALA A 99 -4.16 -19.37 1.73
CA ALA A 99 -4.21 -18.35 2.77
C ALA A 99 -5.28 -17.29 2.47
N LEU A 100 -5.39 -16.84 1.21
CA LEU A 100 -6.42 -15.89 0.77
C LEU A 100 -7.83 -16.50 0.89
N ALA A 101 -8.02 -17.74 0.49
CA ALA A 101 -9.31 -18.46 0.63
C ALA A 101 -9.71 -18.68 2.10
N ARG A 102 -8.75 -18.80 3.01
CA ARG A 102 -9.01 -18.90 4.46
C ARG A 102 -9.36 -17.55 5.09
N LEU A 103 -8.84 -16.43 4.57
CA LEU A 103 -9.20 -15.07 4.98
C LEU A 103 -10.66 -14.74 4.62
N GLU A 104 -11.15 -15.21 3.47
CA GLU A 104 -12.55 -14.99 3.04
C GLU A 104 -13.57 -15.79 3.87
N SER A 105 -13.15 -16.87 4.53
CA SER A 105 -14.05 -17.81 5.25
C SER A 105 -14.10 -17.63 6.76
N ARG A 106 -13.34 -16.69 7.35
CA ARG A 106 -13.30 -16.49 8.81
C ARG A 106 -13.65 -15.08 9.18
N GLU A 107 -14.51 -14.95 10.19
CA GLU A 107 -14.77 -13.71 10.94
C GLU A 107 -13.45 -13.23 11.56
N VAL A 108 -12.79 -12.28 10.91
CA VAL A 108 -11.56 -11.66 11.43
C VAL A 108 -12.01 -10.65 12.47
N ARG A 109 -11.92 -10.99 13.74
CA ARG A 109 -12.01 -9.99 14.80
C ARG A 109 -10.79 -9.08 14.68
N SER A 110 -11.00 -7.84 14.30
CA SER A 110 -9.97 -6.81 14.27
C SER A 110 -9.57 -6.51 15.71
N TYR A 111 -8.40 -7.00 16.13
CA TYR A 111 -7.79 -6.59 17.38
C TYR A 111 -7.03 -5.29 17.16
N GLU A 112 -7.26 -4.31 18.00
CA GLU A 112 -6.57 -3.02 17.98
C GLU A 112 -6.02 -2.73 19.39
N ALA A 113 -4.77 -2.32 19.47
CA ALA A 113 -4.16 -1.89 20.73
C ALA A 113 -4.85 -0.63 21.25
N GLU A 114 -4.97 -0.51 22.57
CA GLU A 114 -5.78 0.54 23.21
C GLU A 114 -5.16 1.93 23.09
N TYR A 115 -3.82 2.04 22.96
CA TYR A 115 -3.09 3.31 22.92
C TYR A 115 -1.84 3.22 22.07
N VAL A 116 -1.33 4.39 21.70
CA VAL A 116 -0.10 4.58 20.92
C VAL A 116 1.10 3.93 21.61
N ASN A 117 1.93 3.23 20.85
CA ASN A 117 3.09 2.48 21.35
C ASN A 117 2.75 1.31 22.29
N ALA A 118 1.47 0.90 22.40
CA ALA A 118 1.12 -0.31 23.15
C ALA A 118 1.67 -1.56 22.46
N LEU A 119 1.56 -1.62 21.14
CA LEU A 119 2.01 -2.75 20.32
C LEU A 119 2.56 -2.26 18.99
N TRP A 120 3.77 -2.69 18.65
CA TRP A 120 4.32 -2.53 17.32
C TRP A 120 4.39 -3.87 16.60
N HIS A 121 3.95 -3.89 15.34
CA HIS A 121 4.20 -4.98 14.41
C HIS A 121 5.51 -4.75 13.68
N LEU A 122 6.29 -5.79 13.53
CA LEU A 122 7.59 -5.75 12.88
C LEU A 122 7.74 -6.94 11.93
N ASP A 123 8.15 -6.66 10.68
CA ASP A 123 8.29 -7.69 9.65
C ASP A 123 9.28 -7.26 8.56
N PHE A 124 9.88 -8.25 7.89
CA PHE A 124 10.67 -8.08 6.69
C PHE A 124 9.89 -8.44 5.44
N HIS A 125 10.01 -7.63 4.40
CA HIS A 125 9.34 -7.83 3.13
C HIS A 125 10.31 -7.79 1.95
N HIS A 126 10.30 -8.82 1.11
CA HIS A 126 11.12 -8.85 -0.10
C HIS A 126 10.53 -7.96 -1.19
N GLY A 127 11.31 -6.98 -1.64
CA GLY A 127 10.89 -6.04 -2.68
C GLY A 127 10.62 -6.71 -4.02
N SER A 128 9.64 -6.20 -4.75
CA SER A 128 9.31 -6.66 -6.11
C SER A 128 10.25 -6.11 -7.18
N ARG A 129 11.04 -5.08 -6.86
CA ARG A 129 12.02 -4.46 -7.76
C ARG A 129 13.43 -4.67 -7.22
N LYS A 130 14.34 -4.90 -8.16
CA LYS A 130 15.77 -4.97 -7.85
C LYS A 130 16.38 -3.57 -7.80
N VAL A 131 17.41 -3.40 -7.01
CA VAL A 131 18.26 -2.21 -6.96
C VAL A 131 19.62 -2.51 -7.57
N LEU A 132 20.18 -1.48 -8.21
CA LEU A 132 21.53 -1.55 -8.78
C LEU A 132 22.56 -1.26 -7.67
N THR A 133 23.49 -2.17 -7.52
CA THR A 133 24.64 -2.05 -6.61
C THR A 133 25.95 -2.22 -7.38
N PRO A 134 27.10 -1.88 -6.82
CA PRO A 134 28.39 -2.15 -7.48
C PRO A 134 28.60 -3.63 -7.86
N GLY A 135 27.97 -4.55 -7.12
CA GLY A 135 28.01 -6.01 -7.39
C GLY A 135 26.93 -6.51 -8.32
N GLY A 136 26.10 -5.63 -8.88
CA GLY A 136 25.00 -6.00 -9.79
C GLY A 136 23.61 -5.78 -9.19
N TRP A 137 22.60 -6.42 -9.78
CA TRP A 137 21.20 -6.26 -9.40
C TRP A 137 20.81 -7.18 -8.23
N LEU A 138 20.46 -6.60 -7.09
CA LEU A 138 20.01 -7.31 -5.88
C LEU A 138 18.53 -7.01 -5.59
N THR A 139 17.85 -7.97 -4.98
CA THR A 139 16.49 -7.77 -4.44
C THR A 139 16.62 -7.18 -3.04
N PRO A 140 16.18 -5.93 -2.81
CA PRO A 140 16.23 -5.32 -1.49
C PRO A 140 15.14 -5.91 -0.59
N ILE A 141 15.37 -5.85 0.72
CA ILE A 141 14.50 -6.34 1.77
C ILE A 141 14.07 -5.16 2.62
N LEU A 142 12.77 -4.94 2.76
CA LEU A 142 12.18 -3.84 3.51
C LEU A 142 11.91 -4.27 4.94
N LEU A 143 12.53 -3.62 5.91
CA LEU A 143 12.14 -3.71 7.30
C LEU A 143 11.11 -2.64 7.59
N GLY A 144 9.93 -3.05 8.08
CA GLY A 144 8.86 -2.15 8.49
C GLY A 144 8.40 -2.39 9.91
N ILE A 145 8.19 -1.29 10.61
CA ILE A 145 7.64 -1.26 11.96
C ILE A 145 6.38 -0.40 11.93
N ILE A 146 5.25 -0.91 12.41
CA ILE A 146 3.95 -0.24 12.38
C ILE A 146 3.37 -0.23 13.80
N ASP A 147 2.96 0.94 14.27
CA ASP A 147 2.17 1.06 15.51
C ASP A 147 0.75 0.55 15.28
N ASP A 148 0.33 -0.40 16.10
CA ASP A 148 -0.95 -1.08 15.95
C ASP A 148 -2.14 -0.15 16.14
N HIS A 149 -2.07 0.80 17.09
CA HIS A 149 -3.14 1.72 17.38
C HIS A 149 -3.31 2.77 16.28
N SER A 150 -2.26 3.49 15.96
CA SER A 150 -2.32 4.65 15.07
C SER A 150 -2.12 4.30 13.58
N ARG A 151 -1.60 3.12 13.27
CA ARG A 151 -1.08 2.74 11.94
C ARG A 151 0.12 3.58 11.49
N LEU A 152 0.65 4.44 12.37
CA LEU A 152 1.88 5.17 12.07
C LEU A 152 3.06 4.19 11.92
N VAL A 153 3.99 4.54 11.05
CA VAL A 153 5.19 3.74 10.75
C VAL A 153 6.40 4.38 11.46
N PRO A 154 6.81 3.87 12.64
CA PRO A 154 7.99 4.34 13.35
C PRO A 154 9.27 4.23 12.54
N HIS A 155 9.40 3.15 11.75
CA HIS A 155 10.56 2.92 10.89
C HIS A 155 10.17 2.15 9.63
N LEU A 156 10.75 2.54 8.49
CA LEU A 156 10.64 1.86 7.21
C LEU A 156 11.91 2.10 6.42
N GLN A 157 12.67 1.04 6.13
CA GLN A 157 13.92 1.15 5.39
C GLN A 157 14.25 -0.13 4.62
N TRP A 158 14.81 0.05 3.43
CA TRP A 158 15.31 -1.03 2.60
C TRP A 158 16.77 -1.36 2.95
N TYR A 159 17.05 -2.64 3.04
CA TYR A 159 18.37 -3.24 3.28
C TYR A 159 18.70 -4.20 2.14
N LEU A 160 19.94 -4.66 2.09
CA LEU A 160 20.38 -5.69 1.13
C LEU A 160 20.37 -7.10 1.73
N SER A 161 20.14 -7.22 3.03
CA SER A 161 20.11 -8.46 3.79
C SER A 161 19.03 -8.42 4.86
N GLU A 162 18.74 -9.58 5.44
CA GLU A 162 17.85 -9.75 6.59
C GLU A 162 18.71 -10.28 7.74
N THR A 163 19.52 -9.39 8.34
CA THR A 163 20.39 -9.72 9.43
C THR A 163 19.93 -9.16 10.76
N THR A 164 20.54 -9.65 11.84
CA THR A 164 20.30 -9.10 13.18
C THR A 164 20.76 -7.65 13.28
N GLU A 165 21.85 -7.29 12.59
CA GLU A 165 22.36 -5.92 12.52
C GLU A 165 21.36 -4.97 11.85
N ASP A 166 20.76 -5.38 10.71
CA ASP A 166 19.73 -4.60 10.01
C ASP A 166 18.52 -4.37 10.92
N LEU A 167 18.10 -5.42 11.64
CA LEU A 167 17.02 -5.34 12.60
C LEU A 167 17.32 -4.39 13.75
N VAL A 168 18.49 -4.53 14.38
CA VAL A 168 18.93 -3.67 15.49
C VAL A 168 19.04 -2.22 15.04
N HIS A 169 19.59 -1.98 13.84
CA HIS A 169 19.61 -0.64 13.24
C HIS A 169 18.20 -0.06 13.12
N GLY A 170 17.27 -0.80 12.53
CA GLY A 170 15.88 -0.35 12.35
C GLY A 170 15.17 -0.08 13.67
N LEU A 171 15.31 -0.95 14.67
CA LEU A 171 14.77 -0.74 16.01
C LEU A 171 15.36 0.50 16.68
N THR A 172 16.67 0.71 16.59
CA THR A 172 17.32 1.89 17.15
C THR A 172 16.80 3.18 16.53
N GLN A 173 16.59 3.20 15.20
CA GLN A 173 16.00 4.34 14.51
C GLN A 173 14.54 4.58 14.93
N ALA A 174 13.76 3.52 15.06
CA ALA A 174 12.36 3.61 15.51
C ALA A 174 12.27 4.17 16.93
N PHE A 175 13.08 3.64 17.85
CA PHE A 175 13.10 4.06 19.25
C PHE A 175 13.53 5.52 19.40
N GLY A 176 14.54 5.96 18.65
CA GLY A 176 14.98 7.34 18.65
C GLY A 176 13.96 8.33 18.10
N LYS A 177 13.14 7.92 17.14
CA LYS A 177 12.12 8.78 16.52
C LYS A 177 10.79 8.83 17.28
N ARG A 178 10.35 7.70 17.85
CA ARG A 178 8.96 7.52 18.31
C ARG A 178 8.84 7.00 19.75
N GLY A 179 9.96 6.83 20.44
CA GLY A 179 10.00 6.26 21.79
C GLY A 179 9.93 4.73 21.79
N LEU A 180 9.77 4.15 22.98
CA LEU A 180 9.77 2.70 23.15
C LEU A 180 8.33 2.16 23.15
N PRO A 181 8.05 1.07 22.43
CA PRO A 181 6.77 0.38 22.54
C PRO A 181 6.74 -0.45 23.82
N ARG A 182 5.54 -0.73 24.32
CA ARG A 182 5.38 -1.70 25.40
C ARG A 182 5.66 -3.13 24.93
N GLN A 183 5.26 -3.42 23.68
CA GLN A 183 5.31 -4.76 23.10
C GLN A 183 5.66 -4.72 21.62
N ILE A 184 6.40 -5.72 21.17
CA ILE A 184 6.68 -5.94 19.74
C ILE A 184 6.18 -7.33 19.35
N LEU A 185 5.39 -7.39 18.28
CA LEU A 185 4.97 -8.62 17.62
C LEU A 185 5.77 -8.81 16.32
N SER A 186 6.45 -9.92 16.19
CA SER A 186 7.21 -10.28 15.00
C SER A 186 6.95 -11.75 14.62
N ASP A 187 7.42 -12.13 13.45
CA ASP A 187 7.54 -13.55 13.12
C ASP A 187 8.69 -14.23 13.90
N ASN A 188 8.93 -15.50 13.58
CA ASN A 188 10.02 -16.29 14.17
C ASN A 188 11.27 -16.34 13.28
N GLY A 189 11.52 -15.34 12.44
CA GLY A 189 12.70 -15.22 11.59
C GLY A 189 14.00 -15.27 12.41
N SER A 190 15.10 -15.67 11.78
CA SER A 190 16.40 -15.84 12.46
C SER A 190 16.88 -14.54 13.10
N ALA A 191 16.74 -13.41 12.42
CA ALA A 191 17.10 -12.08 12.94
C ALA A 191 16.30 -11.74 14.20
N MET A 192 15.00 -12.07 14.22
CA MET A 192 14.09 -11.79 15.34
C MET A 192 14.35 -12.67 16.57
N THR A 193 14.93 -13.86 16.35
CA THR A 193 15.18 -14.84 17.43
C THR A 193 16.59 -14.78 18.01
N ALA A 194 17.45 -13.92 17.48
CA ALA A 194 18.82 -13.72 17.96
C ALA A 194 18.86 -13.36 19.46
N ALA A 195 19.85 -13.87 20.15
CA ALA A 195 20.00 -13.65 21.59
C ALA A 195 20.17 -12.18 21.96
N GLU A 196 20.91 -11.46 21.14
CA GLU A 196 21.21 -10.02 21.28
C GLU A 196 19.92 -9.20 21.26
N VAL A 197 19.01 -9.50 20.32
CA VAL A 197 17.72 -8.82 20.19
C VAL A 197 16.85 -9.10 21.42
N LYS A 198 16.73 -10.37 21.81
CA LYS A 198 15.96 -10.77 22.99
C LYS A 198 16.44 -10.10 24.27
N GLN A 199 17.75 -10.10 24.48
CA GLN A 199 18.36 -9.48 25.67
C GLN A 199 18.23 -7.95 25.63
N GLY A 200 18.44 -7.34 24.46
CA GLY A 200 18.27 -5.90 24.25
C GLY A 200 16.84 -5.43 24.57
N LEU A 201 15.84 -6.07 24.00
CA LEU A 201 14.42 -5.75 24.26
C LEU A 201 14.06 -5.97 25.74
N ALA A 202 14.50 -7.06 26.35
CA ALA A 202 14.26 -7.33 27.77
C ALA A 202 14.87 -6.26 28.69
N ARG A 203 16.10 -5.78 28.40
CA ARG A 203 16.74 -4.67 29.14
C ARG A 203 15.99 -3.35 29.01
N LEU A 204 15.34 -3.12 27.87
CA LEU A 204 14.49 -1.94 27.63
C LEU A 204 13.08 -2.09 28.19
N GLY A 205 12.76 -3.23 28.82
CA GLY A 205 11.42 -3.52 29.36
C GLY A 205 10.36 -3.77 28.28
N ILE A 206 10.79 -4.08 27.07
CA ILE A 206 9.89 -4.33 25.92
C ILE A 206 9.51 -5.82 25.89
N ILE A 207 8.21 -6.10 25.90
CA ILE A 207 7.69 -7.46 25.79
C ILE A 207 7.81 -7.89 24.32
N ARG A 208 8.42 -9.04 24.08
CA ARG A 208 8.50 -9.63 22.76
C ARG A 208 7.49 -10.76 22.62
N ASP A 209 6.56 -10.62 21.68
CA ASP A 209 5.66 -11.67 21.26
C ASP A 209 5.99 -12.13 19.83
N THR A 210 5.65 -13.37 19.54
CA THR A 210 5.81 -13.94 18.21
C THR A 210 4.46 -14.43 17.70
N THR A 211 4.26 -14.24 16.38
CA THR A 211 3.07 -14.81 15.74
C THR A 211 3.04 -16.31 15.89
N LEU A 212 1.84 -16.86 16.15
CA LEU A 212 1.67 -18.30 16.19
C LEU A 212 1.94 -18.90 14.80
N PRO A 213 2.60 -20.05 14.71
CA PRO A 213 2.80 -20.73 13.44
C PRO A 213 1.46 -20.90 12.69
N TYR A 214 1.45 -20.59 11.39
CA TYR A 214 0.28 -20.67 10.53
C TYR A 214 -0.91 -19.76 10.90
N SER A 215 -0.66 -18.63 11.58
CA SER A 215 -1.68 -17.64 11.95
C SER A 215 -1.50 -16.31 11.18
N PRO A 216 -1.70 -16.27 9.86
CA PRO A 216 -1.44 -15.11 9.02
C PRO A 216 -2.30 -13.89 9.41
N HIS A 217 -3.46 -14.09 10.03
CA HIS A 217 -4.32 -13.02 10.51
C HIS A 217 -3.68 -12.12 11.58
N GLN A 218 -2.65 -12.61 12.29
CA GLN A 218 -1.92 -11.81 13.27
C GLN A 218 -1.01 -10.76 12.60
N ASN A 219 -0.67 -10.95 11.32
CA ASN A 219 0.15 -10.03 10.51
C ASN A 219 -0.64 -9.29 9.42
N ALA A 220 -1.98 -9.40 9.44
CA ALA A 220 -2.83 -8.84 8.38
C ALA A 220 -2.62 -7.32 8.17
N LYS A 221 -2.38 -6.56 9.25
CA LYS A 221 -2.10 -5.11 9.18
C LYS A 221 -0.82 -4.81 8.40
N GLN A 222 0.22 -5.61 8.63
CA GLN A 222 1.48 -5.53 7.91
C GLN A 222 1.31 -5.91 6.44
N GLU A 223 0.56 -6.98 6.14
CA GLU A 223 0.27 -7.40 4.77
C GLU A 223 -0.48 -6.32 3.98
N VAL A 224 -1.45 -5.65 4.60
CA VAL A 224 -2.17 -4.51 3.99
C VAL A 224 -1.20 -3.36 3.71
N PHE A 225 -0.27 -3.08 4.63
CA PHE A 225 0.75 -2.05 4.44
C PHE A 225 1.71 -2.42 3.29
N TRP A 226 2.20 -3.65 3.24
CA TRP A 226 3.02 -4.13 2.11
C TRP A 226 2.31 -4.00 0.77
N ALA A 227 1.00 -4.27 0.75
CA ALA A 227 0.20 -4.07 -0.46
C ALA A 227 0.15 -2.59 -0.91
N GLN A 228 0.23 -1.64 0.01
CA GLN A 228 0.33 -0.21 -0.32
C GLN A 228 1.72 0.15 -0.88
N ILE A 229 2.79 -0.34 -0.25
CA ILE A 229 4.17 -0.15 -0.75
C ILE A 229 4.29 -0.71 -2.17
N GLU A 230 3.91 -1.96 -2.38
CA GLU A 230 3.99 -2.63 -3.68
C GLU A 230 3.00 -2.09 -4.71
N GLY A 231 1.85 -1.63 -4.26
CA GLY A 231 0.76 -1.19 -5.12
C GLY A 231 0.79 0.29 -5.48
N ARG A 232 1.49 1.11 -4.71
CA ARG A 232 1.54 2.56 -4.86
C ARG A 232 2.96 3.10 -4.98
N LEU A 233 3.84 2.88 -4.00
CA LEU A 233 5.21 3.39 -4.07
C LEU A 233 6.00 2.76 -5.22
N MET A 234 5.99 1.43 -5.37
CA MET A 234 6.75 0.77 -6.43
C MET A 234 6.33 1.22 -7.84
N PRO A 235 5.03 1.37 -8.18
CA PRO A 235 4.62 1.96 -9.45
C PRO A 235 5.06 3.41 -9.64
N MET A 236 5.11 4.24 -8.60
CA MET A 236 5.60 5.64 -8.73
C MET A 236 7.07 5.70 -9.16
N LEU A 237 7.85 4.68 -8.84
CA LEU A 237 9.25 4.55 -9.27
C LEU A 237 9.38 3.88 -10.65
N GLU A 238 8.27 3.53 -11.33
CA GLU A 238 8.30 3.00 -12.69
C GLU A 238 8.95 4.02 -13.62
N GLY A 239 9.91 3.57 -14.43
CA GLY A 239 10.69 4.48 -15.28
C GLY A 239 12.07 4.85 -14.73
N VAL A 240 12.32 4.69 -13.45
CA VAL A 240 13.68 4.81 -12.88
C VAL A 240 14.50 3.60 -13.32
N ARG A 241 15.45 3.80 -14.25
CA ARG A 241 16.24 2.70 -14.84
C ARG A 241 17.27 2.16 -13.86
N ASP A 242 18.02 3.05 -13.21
CA ASP A 242 19.15 2.71 -12.32
C ASP A 242 18.75 3.00 -10.86
N LEU A 243 17.72 2.26 -10.40
CA LEU A 243 17.22 2.40 -9.04
C LEU A 243 18.30 1.94 -8.05
N SER A 244 18.90 2.88 -7.33
CA SER A 244 19.86 2.60 -6.26
C SER A 244 19.14 2.42 -4.91
N LEU A 245 19.81 1.76 -3.95
CA LEU A 245 19.28 1.59 -2.61
C LEU A 245 19.04 2.93 -1.88
N PRO A 246 19.97 3.91 -1.93
CA PRO A 246 19.73 5.23 -1.35
C PRO A 246 18.50 5.92 -1.95
N LEU A 247 18.39 5.97 -3.28
CA LEU A 247 17.23 6.58 -3.96
C LEU A 247 15.91 5.89 -3.57
N LEU A 248 15.91 4.56 -3.47
CA LEU A 248 14.74 3.80 -3.02
C LEU A 248 14.36 4.15 -1.58
N ASN A 249 15.35 4.29 -0.69
CA ASN A 249 15.13 4.71 0.69
C ASN A 249 14.59 6.14 0.79
N ASP A 250 15.16 7.09 0.07
CA ASP A 250 14.69 8.48 0.05
C ASP A 250 13.25 8.58 -0.43
N ALA A 251 12.91 7.88 -1.53
CA ALA A 251 11.55 7.81 -2.05
C ALA A 251 10.58 7.17 -1.04
N THR A 252 11.03 6.14 -0.33
CA THR A 252 10.24 5.45 0.71
C THR A 252 9.95 6.36 1.89
N GLN A 253 10.96 7.09 2.40
CA GLN A 253 10.78 8.05 3.47
C GLN A 253 9.85 9.19 3.04
N ALA A 254 10.02 9.72 1.82
CA ALA A 254 9.14 10.76 1.29
C ALA A 254 7.68 10.27 1.18
N PHE A 255 7.46 9.04 0.71
CA PHE A 255 6.15 8.44 0.62
C PHE A 255 5.49 8.27 2.00
N VAL A 256 6.22 7.75 2.98
CA VAL A 256 5.68 7.54 4.33
C VAL A 256 5.32 8.86 4.99
N GLU A 257 6.24 9.82 5.00
CA GLU A 257 6.07 11.08 5.75
C GLU A 257 5.10 12.06 5.07
N ARG A 258 5.07 12.10 3.74
CA ARG A 258 4.28 13.09 3.00
C ARG A 258 2.94 12.57 2.51
N GLU A 259 2.80 11.28 2.36
CA GLU A 259 1.59 10.66 1.84
C GLU A 259 0.95 9.73 2.87
N TYR A 260 1.59 8.62 3.24
CA TYR A 260 0.98 7.59 4.07
C TYR A 260 0.54 8.12 5.45
N HIS A 261 1.41 8.81 6.16
CA HIS A 261 1.09 9.36 7.50
C HIS A 261 0.02 10.46 7.49
N ARG A 262 -0.21 11.10 6.34
CA ARG A 262 -1.12 12.24 6.18
C ARG A 262 -2.41 11.93 5.44
N LYS A 263 -2.56 10.71 4.96
CA LYS A 263 -3.78 10.26 4.30
C LYS A 263 -4.71 9.61 5.32
N VAL A 264 -6.01 9.96 5.25
CA VAL A 264 -7.03 9.30 6.09
C VAL A 264 -7.03 7.81 5.78
N HIS A 265 -6.88 7.01 6.84
CA HIS A 265 -6.89 5.56 6.76
C HIS A 265 -8.33 5.07 6.99
N ASP A 266 -8.88 4.31 6.03
CA ASP A 266 -10.30 3.92 6.02
C ASP A 266 -10.73 3.18 7.31
N GLU A 267 -9.85 2.35 7.88
CA GLU A 267 -10.16 1.54 9.07
C GLU A 267 -10.27 2.38 10.35
N ILE A 268 -9.44 3.42 10.48
CA ILE A 268 -9.37 4.24 11.70
C ILE A 268 -10.06 5.60 11.55
N GLY A 269 -10.49 5.98 10.34
CA GLY A 269 -11.22 7.23 10.07
C GLY A 269 -10.42 8.52 10.27
N GLN A 270 -9.12 8.41 10.55
CA GLN A 270 -8.17 9.50 10.81
C GLN A 270 -6.88 9.28 10.03
N THR A 271 -6.01 10.28 9.97
CA THR A 271 -4.65 10.06 9.49
C THR A 271 -3.81 9.35 10.56
N PRO A 272 -2.85 8.48 10.16
CA PRO A 272 -1.92 7.87 11.12
C PRO A 272 -1.21 8.89 12.01
N LEU A 273 -0.86 10.06 11.46
CA LEU A 273 -0.19 11.11 12.21
C LEU A 273 -1.10 11.75 13.26
N GLU A 274 -2.35 12.11 12.90
CA GLU A 274 -3.33 12.68 13.84
C GLU A 274 -3.64 11.72 14.98
N ARG A 275 -3.75 10.43 14.67
CA ARG A 275 -4.06 9.42 15.69
C ARG A 275 -2.87 9.10 16.60
N TYR A 276 -1.65 9.35 16.13
CA TYR A 276 -0.43 9.15 16.91
C TYR A 276 -0.18 10.29 17.89
N LEU A 277 -0.53 11.56 17.54
CA LEU A 277 -0.33 12.77 18.33
C LEU A 277 -1.43 12.96 19.37
#